data_b0720f3322d525505ab33f90c619fdb7
#
_entry.id   b0720f3322d525505ab33f90c619fdb7
#
_cell.length_a   1.000
_cell.length_b   1.000
_cell.length_c   1.000
_cell.angle_alpha   90.00
_cell.angle_beta   90.00
_cell.angle_gamma   90.00
#
_symmetry.space_group_name_H-M   'P 1'
#
loop_
_entity.id
_entity.type
_entity.pdbx_description
1 polymer ?
#
loop_
_entity_poly.entity_id
_entity_poly.type
_entity_poly.pdbx_seq_one_letter_code
_entity_poly.pdbx_strand_id
1 'polypeptide(L)'
;MKKLISGRADAFCSRTLHRAVPVVLLVFTAAGAFAKKAPAWIDNPYSGYDEKSYICAVGTGLKSDDADKKALSDVAAVLQQNISSVERVQQAASSEGLNLSSYLADVTTQSDIKNISGLSIKERYKDKKNGCYSLAVLDKGVASKSYSLLLNKNSLEIESLLDLAEQKPGSLDECRNLIQAYKIARENDYYAALLAVLKPAAHHSFSYGSSGEISARIKKAFGKITVSVLVNGDSDGRINAAAGEAINGFGFRTQDGAAARNAAYSFTADVSFEDIEKSASSDIYFTRCIVSWSLKEASSGNTVLASSGNSRQGKLSRAEARQSAVRTAEMFVKENFSSLITQFFEK
;
A
#
# COMPACT_ATOMS: atom_id res chain seq x y z
N MET A 1 -0.68 -51.98 39.73
CA MET A 1 -0.76 -52.39 41.16
C MET A 1 -1.97 -51.72 41.76
N LYS A 2 -3.02 -52.50 41.97
CA LYS A 2 -3.62 -52.90 43.29
C LYS A 2 -4.19 -51.68 44.04
N LYS A 3 -5.42 -51.58 44.51
CA LYS A 3 -6.57 -52.48 44.79
C LYS A 3 -7.57 -51.53 45.46
N LEU A 4 -8.85 -51.49 45.09
CA LEU A 4 -9.96 -52.24 45.74
C LEU A 4 -10.13 -51.90 47.22
N ILE A 5 -11.34 -51.49 47.69
CA ILE A 5 -12.35 -52.29 48.31
C ILE A 5 -13.37 -51.28 48.89
N SER A 6 -14.68 -51.22 48.58
CA SER A 6 -15.75 -52.09 48.99
C SER A 6 -16.31 -51.72 50.39
N GLY A 7 -17.62 -51.58 50.47
CA GLY A 7 -18.37 -51.53 51.71
C GLY A 7 -19.85 -51.23 51.53
N ARG A 8 -20.62 -52.28 51.43
CA ARG A 8 -22.06 -52.47 51.49
C ARG A 8 -22.60 -52.34 52.93
N ALA A 9 -23.85 -51.96 53.10
CA ALA A 9 -24.91 -52.62 53.86
C ALA A 9 -26.12 -51.69 54.00
N ASP A 10 -27.21 -51.90 53.45
CA ASP A 10 -28.40 -52.67 53.80
C ASP A 10 -29.07 -52.28 55.17
N ALA A 11 -30.32 -51.93 55.10
CA ALA A 11 -31.49 -52.51 55.76
C ALA A 11 -32.54 -51.43 56.04
N PHE A 12 -33.67 -51.48 55.46
CA PHE A 12 -34.92 -52.20 55.74
C PHE A 12 -35.93 -51.43 56.61
N CYS A 13 -37.20 -51.43 56.10
CA CYS A 13 -38.52 -51.41 56.77
C CYS A 13 -39.10 -50.03 57.10
N SER A 14 -40.35 -49.68 56.92
CA SER A 14 -41.60 -50.28 56.46
C SER A 14 -42.69 -49.18 56.40
N ARG A 15 -43.58 -49.30 55.42
CA ARG A 15 -44.98 -48.97 55.36
C ARG A 15 -45.57 -47.92 56.32
N THR A 16 -46.19 -46.89 55.74
CA THR A 16 -47.62 -46.63 55.97
C THR A 16 -48.22 -45.78 54.84
N LEU A 17 -49.34 -46.25 54.33
CA LEU A 17 -50.16 -45.70 53.28
C LEU A 17 -50.95 -44.49 53.86
N HIS A 18 -50.85 -43.29 53.27
CA HIS A 18 -51.90 -42.28 53.36
C HIS A 18 -52.10 -41.69 51.96
N ARG A 19 -53.25 -41.98 51.38
CA ARG A 19 -53.83 -41.35 50.24
C ARG A 19 -54.10 -39.87 50.55
N ALA A 20 -53.34 -38.98 49.89
CA ALA A 20 -53.65 -37.58 49.76
C ALA A 20 -53.70 -37.25 48.27
N VAL A 21 -54.85 -36.78 47.82
CA VAL A 21 -55.11 -36.31 46.46
C VAL A 21 -54.35 -35.00 46.27
N PRO A 22 -53.45 -34.84 45.29
CA PRO A 22 -52.89 -33.55 45.03
C PRO A 22 -53.82 -32.77 44.10
N VAL A 23 -54.35 -31.67 44.64
CA VAL A 23 -54.91 -30.58 43.85
C VAL A 23 -53.79 -29.95 43.06
N VAL A 24 -53.76 -30.26 41.76
CA VAL A 24 -52.85 -29.61 40.82
C VAL A 24 -53.34 -28.19 40.56
N LEU A 25 -52.75 -27.22 41.27
CA LEU A 25 -52.94 -25.80 41.00
C LEU A 25 -52.13 -25.48 39.77
N LEU A 26 -52.77 -25.44 38.60
CA LEU A 26 -52.16 -24.98 37.32
C LEU A 26 -51.94 -23.45 37.42
N VAL A 27 -50.78 -23.04 37.91
CA VAL A 27 -50.32 -21.65 37.81
C VAL A 27 -49.91 -21.42 36.37
N PHE A 28 -50.81 -20.88 35.56
CA PHE A 28 -50.45 -20.29 34.27
C PHE A 28 -49.60 -19.06 34.54
N THR A 29 -48.28 -19.24 34.57
CA THR A 29 -47.35 -18.14 34.40
C THR A 29 -47.45 -17.68 32.94
N ALA A 30 -48.27 -16.68 32.68
CA ALA A 30 -48.24 -15.92 31.47
C ALA A 30 -46.83 -15.27 31.42
N ALA A 31 -45.86 -15.97 30.81
CA ALA A 31 -44.63 -15.36 30.37
C ALA A 31 -45.01 -14.37 29.25
N GLY A 32 -45.35 -13.16 29.65
CA GLY A 32 -45.51 -12.04 28.74
C GLY A 32 -44.19 -11.89 28.01
N ALA A 33 -44.17 -12.30 26.75
CA ALA A 33 -43.10 -11.94 25.84
C ALA A 33 -43.15 -10.41 25.68
N PHE A 34 -42.47 -9.70 26.57
CA PHE A 34 -42.17 -8.29 26.34
C PHE A 34 -41.38 -8.22 25.03
N ALA A 35 -42.07 -7.83 23.96
CA ALA A 35 -41.39 -7.45 22.72
C ALA A 35 -40.40 -6.35 23.11
N LYS A 36 -39.13 -6.66 23.11
CA LYS A 36 -38.07 -5.70 23.40
C LYS A 36 -38.26 -4.52 22.45
N LYS A 37 -38.65 -3.36 23.00
CA LYS A 37 -38.78 -2.13 22.22
C LYS A 37 -37.45 -1.90 21.49
N ALA A 38 -37.55 -1.54 20.20
CA ALA A 38 -36.34 -1.22 19.41
C ALA A 38 -35.49 -0.15 20.14
N PRO A 39 -34.17 -0.32 20.22
CA PRO A 39 -33.29 0.68 20.84
C PRO A 39 -33.38 2.04 20.15
N ALA A 40 -33.33 3.11 20.93
CA ALA A 40 -33.43 4.47 20.41
C ALA A 40 -32.33 4.85 19.40
N TRP A 41 -31.15 4.22 19.51
CA TRP A 41 -30.04 4.47 18.61
C TRP A 41 -30.30 4.02 17.16
N ILE A 42 -31.32 3.18 16.91
CA ILE A 42 -31.68 2.79 15.53
C ILE A 42 -32.18 3.99 14.74
N ASP A 43 -33.01 4.81 15.36
CA ASP A 43 -33.59 6.00 14.74
C ASP A 43 -32.68 7.24 14.92
N ASN A 44 -31.95 7.30 16.04
CA ASN A 44 -30.98 8.36 16.32
C ASN A 44 -29.66 7.76 16.81
N PRO A 45 -28.64 7.64 15.93
CA PRO A 45 -27.35 7.06 16.29
C PRO A 45 -26.64 7.73 17.47
N TYR A 46 -26.99 8.99 17.75
CA TYR A 46 -26.42 9.79 18.84
C TYR A 46 -27.23 9.74 20.13
N SER A 47 -28.25 8.88 20.26
CA SER A 47 -29.10 8.78 21.46
C SER A 47 -28.40 8.33 22.75
N GLY A 48 -27.12 8.23 22.79
CA GLY A 48 -26.29 7.91 23.97
C GLY A 48 -24.91 8.50 23.85
N TYR A 49 -24.66 9.29 22.81
CA TYR A 49 -23.35 9.79 22.47
C TYR A 49 -23.40 11.28 22.10
N ASP A 50 -22.45 12.05 22.61
CA ASP A 50 -22.29 13.46 22.26
C ASP A 50 -21.60 13.61 20.89
N GLU A 51 -22.22 14.31 19.95
CA GLU A 51 -21.71 14.54 18.60
C GLU A 51 -20.36 15.28 18.58
N LYS A 52 -20.06 16.07 19.63
CA LYS A 52 -18.74 16.74 19.73
C LYS A 52 -17.62 15.74 19.98
N SER A 53 -17.91 14.66 20.71
CA SER A 53 -16.94 13.66 21.16
C SER A 53 -16.91 12.41 20.31
N TYR A 54 -18.01 12.11 19.59
CA TYR A 54 -18.19 10.86 18.86
C TYR A 54 -18.64 11.09 17.43
N ILE A 55 -18.41 10.10 16.56
CA ILE A 55 -19.07 9.93 15.26
C ILE A 55 -19.77 8.58 15.29
N CYS A 56 -21.07 8.57 15.05
CA CYS A 56 -21.92 7.40 15.13
C CYS A 56 -22.61 7.11 13.81
N ALA A 57 -22.72 5.83 13.44
CA ALA A 57 -23.53 5.39 12.31
C ALA A 57 -24.22 4.05 12.61
N VAL A 58 -25.40 3.86 12.03
CA VAL A 58 -26.16 2.61 12.12
C VAL A 58 -26.13 1.90 10.79
N GLY A 59 -25.59 0.68 10.81
CA GLY A 59 -25.63 -0.24 9.67
C GLY A 59 -26.79 -1.22 9.80
N THR A 60 -27.36 -1.61 8.67
CA THR A 60 -28.41 -2.60 8.55
C THR A 60 -27.99 -3.74 7.65
N GLY A 61 -28.46 -4.96 7.93
CA GLY A 61 -28.15 -6.13 7.12
C GLY A 61 -29.06 -7.32 7.44
N LEU A 62 -29.07 -8.32 6.58
CA LEU A 62 -29.77 -9.58 6.83
C LEU A 62 -29.10 -10.40 7.94
N LYS A 63 -27.76 -10.28 8.04
CA LYS A 63 -26.93 -10.88 9.09
C LYS A 63 -26.23 -9.80 9.90
N SER A 64 -25.83 -10.14 11.13
CA SER A 64 -25.09 -9.23 12.00
C SER A 64 -23.79 -8.72 11.36
N ASP A 65 -23.04 -9.60 10.69
CA ASP A 65 -21.78 -9.24 10.04
C ASP A 65 -21.97 -8.21 8.91
N ASP A 66 -23.09 -8.29 8.17
CA ASP A 66 -23.41 -7.33 7.12
C ASP A 66 -23.77 -5.96 7.71
N ALA A 67 -24.55 -5.98 8.82
CA ALA A 67 -24.88 -4.77 9.57
C ALA A 67 -23.63 -4.11 10.17
N ASP A 68 -22.70 -4.91 10.74
CA ASP A 68 -21.44 -4.43 11.29
C ASP A 68 -20.57 -3.75 10.21
N LYS A 69 -20.36 -4.45 9.07
CA LYS A 69 -19.61 -3.90 7.94
C LYS A 69 -20.20 -2.60 7.43
N LYS A 70 -21.53 -2.56 7.29
CA LYS A 70 -22.22 -1.35 6.83
C LYS A 70 -22.03 -0.20 7.81
N ALA A 71 -22.20 -0.42 9.12
CA ALA A 71 -22.02 0.61 10.14
C ALA A 71 -20.59 1.16 10.16
N LEU A 72 -19.58 0.28 10.11
CA LEU A 72 -18.17 0.69 10.06
C LEU A 72 -17.85 1.46 8.79
N SER A 73 -18.37 1.01 7.64
CA SER A 73 -18.19 1.69 6.35
C SER A 73 -18.85 3.07 6.33
N ASP A 74 -20.00 3.24 6.96
CA ASP A 74 -20.69 4.53 6.99
C ASP A 74 -19.93 5.58 7.85
N VAL A 75 -19.33 5.16 8.98
CA VAL A 75 -18.43 6.05 9.75
C VAL A 75 -17.20 6.41 8.93
N ALA A 76 -16.59 5.43 8.24
CA ALA A 76 -15.43 5.66 7.38
C ALA A 76 -15.77 6.63 6.23
N ALA A 77 -16.95 6.49 5.60
CA ALA A 77 -17.40 7.38 4.53
C ALA A 77 -17.59 8.83 5.02
N VAL A 78 -18.12 9.05 6.22
CA VAL A 78 -18.23 10.38 6.82
C VAL A 78 -16.86 11.03 7.01
N LEU A 79 -15.87 10.27 7.49
CA LEU A 79 -14.49 10.76 7.61
C LEU A 79 -13.90 11.09 6.25
N GLN A 80 -14.00 10.18 5.28
CA GLN A 80 -13.42 10.34 3.94
C GLN A 80 -14.03 11.53 3.18
N GLN A 81 -15.34 11.76 3.30
CA GLN A 81 -16.00 12.91 2.70
C GLN A 81 -15.45 14.23 3.25
N ASN A 82 -15.19 14.30 4.53
CA ASN A 82 -14.62 15.48 5.18
C ASN A 82 -13.13 15.68 4.83
N ILE A 83 -12.35 14.61 4.71
CA ILE A 83 -10.93 14.66 4.31
C ILE A 83 -10.80 15.13 2.86
N SER A 84 -11.60 14.60 1.93
CA SER A 84 -11.56 14.99 0.51
C SER A 84 -11.78 16.48 0.29
N SER A 85 -12.49 17.16 1.19
CA SER A 85 -12.66 18.61 1.15
C SER A 85 -11.38 19.38 1.50
N VAL A 86 -10.52 18.81 2.37
CA VAL A 86 -9.23 19.39 2.79
C VAL A 86 -8.15 19.15 1.72
N GLU A 87 -8.10 17.95 1.13
CA GLU A 87 -7.10 17.57 0.11
C GLU A 87 -7.22 18.35 -1.20
N ARG A 88 -8.43 18.71 -1.64
CA ARG A 88 -8.64 19.50 -2.88
C ARG A 88 -7.93 20.85 -2.87
N VAL A 89 -7.64 21.40 -1.72
CA VAL A 89 -6.93 22.67 -1.58
C VAL A 89 -5.41 22.50 -1.79
N GLN A 90 -4.86 21.29 -1.57
CA GLN A 90 -3.43 21.01 -1.66
C GLN A 90 -2.96 20.47 -3.02
N GLN A 91 -3.83 19.84 -3.81
CA GLN A 91 -3.48 19.20 -5.09
C GLN A 91 -3.31 20.14 -6.29
N ALA A 92 -3.60 21.42 -6.16
CA ALA A 92 -3.51 22.38 -7.28
C ALA A 92 -2.09 22.73 -7.75
N ALA A 93 -1.03 22.11 -7.20
CA ALA A 93 0.35 22.56 -7.38
C ALA A 93 1.34 21.60 -8.06
N SER A 94 0.93 20.46 -8.62
CA SER A 94 1.91 19.52 -9.21
C SER A 94 1.47 18.88 -10.52
N SER A 95 1.94 19.43 -11.64
CA SER A 95 1.99 18.74 -12.93
C SER A 95 3.33 19.01 -13.58
N GLU A 96 4.07 17.92 -13.88
CA GLU A 96 4.91 17.66 -15.05
C GLU A 96 6.11 16.74 -14.76
N GLY A 97 6.18 15.63 -15.54
CA GLY A 97 7.29 14.66 -15.52
C GLY A 97 6.81 13.21 -15.57
N LEU A 98 6.81 12.57 -16.77
CA LEU A 98 5.97 11.39 -17.05
C LEU A 98 6.29 10.10 -16.25
N ASN A 99 7.53 9.80 -15.84
CA ASN A 99 7.83 8.53 -15.15
C ASN A 99 8.05 8.70 -13.64
N LEU A 100 8.77 9.71 -13.22
CA LEU A 100 8.94 9.99 -11.80
C LEU A 100 7.62 10.45 -11.16
N SER A 101 6.82 11.28 -11.89
CA SER A 101 5.52 11.76 -11.39
C SER A 101 4.49 10.66 -11.30
N SER A 102 4.45 9.71 -12.25
CA SER A 102 3.56 8.54 -12.16
C SER A 102 3.99 7.60 -11.04
N TYR A 103 5.29 7.35 -10.86
CA TYR A 103 5.81 6.56 -9.75
C TYR A 103 5.45 7.18 -8.39
N LEU A 104 5.63 8.50 -8.23
CA LEU A 104 5.27 9.19 -6.99
C LEU A 104 3.75 9.26 -6.78
N ALA A 105 2.94 9.25 -7.84
CA ALA A 105 1.48 9.20 -7.76
C ALA A 105 0.97 7.83 -7.31
N ASP A 106 1.55 6.74 -7.81
CA ASP A 106 1.17 5.37 -7.43
C ASP A 106 1.44 5.09 -5.94
N VAL A 107 2.47 5.70 -5.37
CA VAL A 107 2.79 5.62 -3.95
C VAL A 107 1.68 6.20 -3.06
N THR A 108 0.86 7.12 -3.57
CA THR A 108 -0.15 7.85 -2.77
C THR A 108 -1.53 7.20 -2.71
N THR A 109 -1.79 6.12 -3.46
CA THR A 109 -3.13 5.52 -3.60
C THR A 109 -3.49 4.44 -2.58
N GLN A 110 -2.59 4.04 -1.67
CA GLN A 110 -2.78 2.89 -0.77
C GLN A 110 -3.06 3.22 0.71
N SER A 111 -3.68 4.33 1.05
CA SER A 111 -4.17 4.48 2.44
C SER A 111 -5.47 3.69 2.66
N ASP A 112 -5.31 2.43 3.01
CA ASP A 112 -6.41 1.54 3.40
C ASP A 112 -7.06 2.03 4.70
N ILE A 113 -8.30 2.55 4.61
CA ILE A 113 -9.15 2.98 5.73
C ILE A 113 -9.63 1.77 6.58
N LYS A 114 -9.00 0.61 6.46
CA LYS A 114 -9.50 -0.64 7.05
C LYS A 114 -9.48 -0.69 8.58
N ASN A 115 -8.65 0.13 9.26
CA ASN A 115 -8.52 0.09 10.72
C ASN A 115 -8.46 1.50 11.33
N ILE A 116 -9.59 2.20 11.35
CA ILE A 116 -9.67 3.51 12.00
C ILE A 116 -9.56 3.32 13.52
N SER A 117 -8.50 3.89 14.11
CA SER A 117 -8.27 3.83 15.56
C SER A 117 -9.45 4.44 16.33
N GLY A 118 -9.94 3.74 17.34
CA GLY A 118 -11.08 4.19 18.15
C GLY A 118 -12.46 3.91 17.53
N LEU A 119 -12.54 3.30 16.34
CA LEU A 119 -13.78 2.86 15.72
C LEU A 119 -14.14 1.43 16.16
N SER A 120 -15.35 1.22 16.63
CA SER A 120 -15.83 -0.12 17.06
C SER A 120 -17.35 -0.22 17.00
N ILE A 121 -17.83 -1.45 16.84
CA ILE A 121 -19.26 -1.76 17.04
C ILE A 121 -19.55 -1.77 18.54
N LYS A 122 -20.46 -0.93 18.99
CA LYS A 122 -20.86 -0.81 20.40
C LYS A 122 -22.11 -1.61 20.71
N GLU A 123 -23.08 -1.59 19.82
CA GLU A 123 -24.37 -2.25 20.05
C GLU A 123 -24.83 -2.99 18.79
N ARG A 124 -25.59 -4.04 19.01
CA ARG A 124 -26.27 -4.83 17.98
C ARG A 124 -27.70 -5.09 18.39
N TYR A 125 -28.62 -5.03 17.45
CA TYR A 125 -30.01 -5.37 17.64
C TYR A 125 -30.50 -6.25 16.50
N LYS A 126 -31.28 -7.29 16.84
CA LYS A 126 -31.89 -8.17 15.86
C LYS A 126 -33.39 -8.06 15.93
N ASP A 127 -34.00 -7.57 14.86
CA ASP A 127 -35.46 -7.58 14.67
C ASP A 127 -35.84 -8.85 13.90
N LYS A 128 -36.89 -9.51 14.32
CA LYS A 128 -37.38 -10.75 13.65
C LYS A 128 -37.91 -10.49 12.24
N LYS A 129 -38.37 -9.27 11.95
CA LYS A 129 -38.99 -8.88 10.67
C LYS A 129 -38.07 -8.07 9.78
N ASN A 130 -37.21 -7.20 10.38
CA ASN A 130 -36.48 -6.15 9.68
C ASN A 130 -34.96 -6.43 9.59
N GLY A 131 -34.49 -7.57 10.13
CA GLY A 131 -33.06 -7.96 10.02
C GLY A 131 -32.23 -7.52 11.23
N CYS A 132 -30.95 -7.29 10.99
CA CYS A 132 -29.94 -6.93 11.98
C CYS A 132 -29.57 -5.47 11.87
N TYR A 133 -29.28 -4.84 13.00
CA TYR A 133 -28.81 -3.48 13.12
C TYR A 133 -27.55 -3.46 13.97
N SER A 134 -26.59 -2.65 13.62
CA SER A 134 -25.34 -2.46 14.37
C SER A 134 -25.02 -0.98 14.50
N LEU A 135 -24.62 -0.55 15.69
CA LEU A 135 -24.17 0.80 15.98
C LEU A 135 -22.63 0.81 15.99
N ALA A 136 -22.05 1.50 15.04
CA ALA A 136 -20.64 1.82 15.04
C ALA A 136 -20.41 3.19 15.68
N VAL A 137 -19.39 3.28 16.54
CA VAL A 137 -19.00 4.49 17.24
C VAL A 137 -17.52 4.71 17.13
N LEU A 138 -17.13 5.88 16.67
CA LEU A 138 -15.77 6.38 16.69
C LEU A 138 -15.60 7.37 17.85
N ASP A 139 -14.68 7.07 18.74
CA ASP A 139 -14.25 8.00 19.80
C ASP A 139 -13.20 8.96 19.22
N LYS A 140 -13.60 10.25 19.05
CA LYS A 140 -12.73 11.30 18.50
C LYS A 140 -11.49 11.55 19.35
N GLY A 141 -11.61 11.41 20.67
CA GLY A 141 -10.50 11.60 21.61
C GLY A 141 -9.44 10.51 21.48
N VAL A 142 -9.89 9.24 21.46
CA VAL A 142 -9.02 8.07 21.24
C VAL A 142 -8.35 8.13 19.87
N ALA A 143 -9.13 8.40 18.83
CA ALA A 143 -8.63 8.52 17.47
C ALA A 143 -7.59 9.63 17.35
N SER A 144 -7.88 10.83 17.84
CA SER A 144 -6.98 11.98 17.79
C SER A 144 -5.65 11.70 18.51
N LYS A 145 -5.70 11.04 19.67
CA LYS A 145 -4.48 10.67 20.40
C LYS A 145 -3.63 9.69 19.60
N SER A 146 -4.24 8.67 19.01
CA SER A 146 -3.53 7.66 18.21
C SER A 146 -2.89 8.27 16.97
N TYR A 147 -3.63 9.09 16.22
CA TYR A 147 -3.08 9.74 15.01
C TYR A 147 -2.02 10.80 15.34
N SER A 148 -2.13 11.52 16.46
CA SER A 148 -1.06 12.42 16.92
C SER A 148 0.23 11.67 17.26
N LEU A 149 0.14 10.48 17.85
CA LEU A 149 1.32 9.65 18.11
C LEU A 149 1.95 9.12 16.83
N LEU A 150 1.14 8.71 15.83
CA LEU A 150 1.64 8.29 14.52
C LEU A 150 2.31 9.45 13.80
N LEU A 151 1.70 10.65 13.79
CA LEU A 151 2.31 11.85 13.21
C LEU A 151 3.68 12.15 13.80
N ASN A 152 3.81 12.11 15.11
CA ASN A 152 5.08 12.38 15.79
C ASN A 152 6.14 11.33 15.45
N LYS A 153 5.76 10.03 15.46
CA LYS A 153 6.67 8.94 15.07
C LYS A 153 7.15 9.12 13.64
N ASN A 154 6.22 9.33 12.72
CA ASN A 154 6.52 9.49 11.30
C ASN A 154 7.37 10.73 11.04
N SER A 155 7.14 11.83 11.78
CA SER A 155 7.96 13.06 11.66
C SER A 155 9.41 12.82 12.01
N LEU A 156 9.69 12.09 13.09
CA LEU A 156 11.05 11.71 13.47
C LEU A 156 11.72 10.80 12.43
N GLU A 157 10.97 9.89 11.85
CA GLU A 157 11.46 9.00 10.80
C GLU A 157 11.77 9.78 9.51
N ILE A 158 10.91 10.74 9.14
CA ILE A 158 11.14 11.64 8.00
C ILE A 158 12.42 12.45 8.21
N GLU A 159 12.59 13.07 9.37
CA GLU A 159 13.80 13.86 9.70
C GLU A 159 15.06 13.00 9.56
N SER A 160 15.06 11.79 10.11
CA SER A 160 16.19 10.87 9.99
C SER A 160 16.51 10.51 8.54
N LEU A 161 15.49 10.28 7.71
CA LEU A 161 15.66 9.99 6.27
C LEU A 161 16.20 11.21 5.50
N LEU A 162 15.75 12.42 5.86
CA LEU A 162 16.24 13.64 5.26
C LEU A 162 17.72 13.89 5.61
N ASP A 163 18.11 13.63 6.87
CA ASP A 163 19.51 13.72 7.32
C ASP A 163 20.38 12.69 6.57
N LEU A 164 19.90 11.45 6.40
CA LEU A 164 20.61 10.43 5.61
C LEU A 164 20.76 10.83 4.13
N ALA A 165 19.73 11.47 3.56
CA ALA A 165 19.80 11.97 2.19
C ALA A 165 20.88 13.06 2.03
N GLU A 166 21.03 13.94 3.02
CA GLU A 166 22.03 15.02 3.01
C GLU A 166 23.48 14.53 3.15
N GLN A 167 23.69 13.33 3.70
CA GLN A 167 25.03 12.74 3.85
C GLN A 167 25.64 12.25 2.52
N LYS A 168 24.80 11.94 1.51
CA LYS A 168 25.25 11.39 0.23
C LYS A 168 24.66 12.14 -0.98
N PRO A 169 24.93 13.44 -1.14
CA PRO A 169 24.33 14.24 -2.20
C PRO A 169 24.75 13.76 -3.57
N GLY A 170 23.82 13.71 -4.53
CA GLY A 170 24.05 13.26 -5.91
C GLY A 170 24.14 11.74 -6.06
N SER A 171 23.71 10.98 -5.06
CA SER A 171 23.68 9.51 -5.11
C SER A 171 22.24 8.94 -5.27
N LEU A 172 22.16 7.69 -5.70
CA LEU A 172 20.88 6.95 -5.69
C LEU A 172 20.37 6.72 -4.28
N ASP A 173 21.25 6.69 -3.26
CA ASP A 173 20.87 6.63 -1.85
C ASP A 173 20.17 7.91 -1.40
N GLU A 174 20.65 9.12 -1.84
CA GLU A 174 19.91 10.38 -1.62
C GLU A 174 18.48 10.26 -2.15
N CYS A 175 18.34 9.80 -3.39
CA CYS A 175 17.05 9.65 -4.03
C CYS A 175 16.14 8.68 -3.28
N ARG A 176 16.66 7.52 -2.87
CA ARG A 176 15.92 6.51 -2.12
C ARG A 176 15.41 7.05 -0.78
N ASN A 177 16.28 7.67 0.01
CA ASN A 177 15.91 8.23 1.30
C ASN A 177 14.86 9.34 1.17
N LEU A 178 14.98 10.20 0.16
CA LEU A 178 13.98 11.23 -0.13
C LEU A 178 12.62 10.63 -0.54
N ILE A 179 12.62 9.55 -1.33
CA ILE A 179 11.39 8.85 -1.73
C ILE A 179 10.72 8.20 -0.51
N GLN A 180 11.49 7.55 0.37
CA GLN A 180 10.95 6.98 1.60
C GLN A 180 10.37 8.08 2.51
N ALA A 181 11.09 9.18 2.69
CA ALA A 181 10.60 10.35 3.44
C ALA A 181 9.30 10.90 2.84
N TYR A 182 9.21 10.99 1.51
CA TYR A 182 8.01 11.44 0.81
C TYR A 182 6.82 10.53 1.05
N LYS A 183 7.01 9.20 1.00
CA LYS A 183 5.94 8.22 1.27
C LYS A 183 5.35 8.45 2.67
N ILE A 184 6.20 8.56 3.68
CA ILE A 184 5.78 8.78 5.07
C ILE A 184 5.15 10.18 5.24
N ALA A 185 5.67 11.20 4.55
CA ALA A 185 5.10 12.55 4.60
C ALA A 185 3.69 12.58 3.98
N ARG A 186 3.43 11.84 2.91
CA ARG A 186 2.07 11.70 2.34
C ARG A 186 1.11 11.01 3.31
N GLU A 187 1.58 10.01 4.05
CA GLU A 187 0.80 9.40 5.12
C GLU A 187 0.49 10.39 6.24
N ASN A 188 1.47 11.23 6.60
CA ASN A 188 1.27 12.30 7.58
C ASN A 188 0.29 13.37 7.10
N ASP A 189 0.27 13.72 5.81
CA ASP A 189 -0.75 14.62 5.25
C ASP A 189 -2.16 14.06 5.49
N TYR A 190 -2.34 12.74 5.27
CA TYR A 190 -3.60 12.07 5.54
C TYR A 190 -3.97 12.09 7.04
N TYR A 191 -3.02 11.78 7.94
CA TYR A 191 -3.29 11.83 9.37
C TYR A 191 -3.57 13.25 9.87
N ALA A 192 -2.92 14.25 9.31
CA ALA A 192 -3.18 15.66 9.63
C ALA A 192 -4.59 16.07 9.18
N ALA A 193 -5.03 15.64 7.99
CA ALA A 193 -6.38 15.87 7.51
C ALA A 193 -7.43 15.17 8.39
N LEU A 194 -7.18 13.93 8.81
CA LEU A 194 -8.01 13.23 9.81
C LEU A 194 -8.11 14.01 11.13
N LEU A 195 -6.97 14.48 11.63
CA LEU A 195 -6.94 15.24 12.88
C LEU A 195 -7.68 16.59 12.77
N ALA A 196 -7.63 17.25 11.63
CA ALA A 196 -8.41 18.46 11.38
C ALA A 196 -9.93 18.21 11.45
N VAL A 197 -10.40 17.01 11.05
CA VAL A 197 -11.80 16.60 11.20
C VAL A 197 -12.13 16.22 12.64
N LEU A 198 -11.26 15.46 13.31
CA LEU A 198 -11.50 14.95 14.66
C LEU A 198 -11.35 16.03 15.74
N LYS A 199 -10.43 16.98 15.52
CA LYS A 199 -10.10 18.08 16.46
C LYS A 199 -9.80 19.37 15.69
N PRO A 200 -10.81 20.09 15.20
CA PRO A 200 -10.65 21.25 14.31
C PRO A 200 -9.75 22.38 14.81
N ALA A 201 -9.55 22.48 16.14
CA ALA A 201 -8.68 23.49 16.76
C ALA A 201 -7.17 23.12 16.76
N ALA A 202 -6.80 21.91 16.29
CA ALA A 202 -5.42 21.48 16.27
C ALA A 202 -4.78 21.86 14.90
N HIS A 203 -3.82 22.78 14.95
CA HIS A 203 -2.95 23.08 13.80
C HIS A 203 -1.67 22.26 13.94
N HIS A 204 -1.30 21.54 12.88
CA HIS A 204 -0.06 20.79 12.82
C HIS A 204 0.89 21.47 11.82
N SER A 205 2.08 21.84 12.31
CA SER A 205 3.23 22.25 11.50
C SER A 205 4.32 21.21 11.66
N PHE A 206 4.98 20.86 10.57
CA PHE A 206 6.03 19.84 10.58
C PHE A 206 7.39 20.52 10.43
N SER A 207 8.37 20.10 11.22
CA SER A 207 9.77 20.56 11.17
C SER A 207 10.43 20.22 9.83
N TYR A 208 10.04 19.10 9.22
CA TYR A 208 10.52 18.68 7.89
C TYR A 208 9.90 19.46 6.71
N GLY A 209 9.00 20.40 6.97
CA GLY A 209 8.26 21.15 5.95
C GLY A 209 7.03 20.42 5.45
N SER A 210 6.86 20.31 4.14
CA SER A 210 5.71 19.68 3.49
C SER A 210 6.13 18.52 2.56
N SER A 211 5.19 17.62 2.26
CA SER A 211 5.41 16.58 1.24
C SER A 211 5.73 17.18 -0.12
N GLY A 212 5.16 18.35 -0.46
CA GLY A 212 5.47 19.09 -1.68
C GLY A 212 6.94 19.55 -1.75
N GLU A 213 7.50 20.02 -0.65
CA GLU A 213 8.91 20.41 -0.56
C GLU A 213 9.84 19.20 -0.72
N ILE A 214 9.49 18.07 -0.08
CA ILE A 214 10.24 16.81 -0.27
C ILE A 214 10.17 16.35 -1.72
N SER A 215 9.01 16.43 -2.39
CA SER A 215 8.85 16.12 -3.82
C SER A 215 9.75 16.99 -4.70
N ALA A 216 9.85 18.29 -4.40
CA ALA A 216 10.75 19.20 -5.11
C ALA A 216 12.23 18.82 -4.89
N ARG A 217 12.62 18.39 -3.67
CA ARG A 217 13.97 17.88 -3.37
C ARG A 217 14.26 16.59 -4.17
N ILE A 218 13.30 15.68 -4.31
CA ILE A 218 13.43 14.47 -5.14
C ILE A 218 13.75 14.85 -6.58
N LYS A 219 12.95 15.71 -7.21
CA LYS A 219 13.19 16.18 -8.59
C LYS A 219 14.59 16.76 -8.76
N LYS A 220 15.02 17.57 -7.80
CA LYS A 220 16.37 18.16 -7.79
C LYS A 220 17.46 17.10 -7.63
N ALA A 221 17.29 16.11 -6.76
CA ALA A 221 18.25 15.03 -6.54
C ALA A 221 18.39 14.16 -7.78
N PHE A 222 17.28 13.75 -8.40
CA PHE A 222 17.29 12.99 -9.65
C PHE A 222 18.02 13.74 -10.76
N GLY A 223 17.80 15.04 -10.93
CA GLY A 223 18.49 15.88 -11.91
C GLY A 223 20.00 16.06 -11.67
N LYS A 224 20.54 15.65 -10.50
CA LYS A 224 21.98 15.63 -10.24
C LYS A 224 22.64 14.30 -10.62
N ILE A 225 21.87 13.21 -10.71
CA ILE A 225 22.37 11.90 -11.08
C ILE A 225 22.83 11.93 -12.53
N THR A 226 24.10 11.67 -12.76
CA THR A 226 24.69 11.59 -14.09
C THR A 226 25.09 10.15 -14.40
N VAL A 227 24.76 9.68 -15.61
CA VAL A 227 24.99 8.31 -16.04
C VAL A 227 25.68 8.32 -17.39
N SER A 228 26.86 7.70 -17.51
CA SER A 228 27.45 7.39 -18.79
C SER A 228 26.81 6.13 -19.37
N VAL A 229 26.54 6.10 -20.66
CA VAL A 229 25.91 4.95 -21.33
C VAL A 229 26.89 4.40 -22.38
N LEU A 230 27.17 3.10 -22.29
CA LEU A 230 27.98 2.38 -23.24
C LEU A 230 27.31 1.04 -23.57
N VAL A 231 26.98 0.84 -24.83
CA VAL A 231 26.43 -0.42 -25.31
C VAL A 231 27.38 -1.02 -26.37
N ASN A 232 27.98 -2.16 -26.07
CA ASN A 232 28.80 -2.93 -26.95
C ASN A 232 27.95 -3.85 -27.84
N GLY A 233 28.30 -4.01 -29.12
CA GLY A 233 27.57 -4.85 -30.06
C GLY A 233 26.31 -4.20 -30.68
N ASP A 234 26.05 -2.92 -30.39
CA ASP A 234 24.97 -2.13 -30.95
C ASP A 234 25.46 -1.31 -32.15
N SER A 235 25.50 -1.93 -33.32
CA SER A 235 26.01 -1.31 -34.55
C SER A 235 25.22 -0.08 -34.99
N ASP A 236 23.95 -0.03 -34.66
CA ASP A 236 23.03 1.00 -35.15
C ASP A 236 22.75 2.09 -34.09
N GLY A 237 23.29 1.94 -32.87
CA GLY A 237 23.11 2.86 -31.77
C GLY A 237 21.70 2.89 -31.17
N ARG A 238 20.82 1.98 -31.58
CA ARG A 238 19.40 1.95 -31.19
C ARG A 238 19.19 1.52 -29.74
N ILE A 239 19.98 0.54 -29.30
CA ILE A 239 19.88 0.03 -27.92
C ILE A 239 20.51 1.04 -26.95
N ASN A 240 21.59 1.71 -27.37
CA ASN A 240 22.19 2.82 -26.64
C ASN A 240 21.17 3.97 -26.45
N ALA A 241 20.47 4.35 -27.52
CA ALA A 241 19.40 5.35 -27.45
C ALA A 241 18.26 4.92 -26.52
N ALA A 242 17.85 3.65 -26.59
CA ALA A 242 16.82 3.08 -25.73
C ALA A 242 17.21 3.11 -24.22
N ALA A 243 18.47 2.80 -23.92
CA ALA A 243 19.01 2.93 -22.57
C ALA A 243 19.00 4.40 -22.10
N GLY A 244 19.44 5.32 -22.94
CA GLY A 244 19.42 6.76 -22.67
C GLY A 244 18.00 7.28 -22.40
N GLU A 245 17.03 6.88 -23.21
CA GLU A 245 15.62 7.23 -22.98
C GLU A 245 15.08 6.70 -21.62
N ALA A 246 15.37 5.44 -21.28
CA ALA A 246 14.97 4.86 -20.01
C ALA A 246 15.57 5.62 -18.82
N ILE A 247 16.85 5.93 -18.87
CA ILE A 247 17.59 6.68 -17.84
C ILE A 247 17.04 8.11 -17.70
N ASN A 248 16.90 8.83 -18.82
CA ASN A 248 16.37 10.19 -18.82
C ASN A 248 14.89 10.24 -18.40
N GLY A 249 14.12 9.21 -18.71
CA GLY A 249 12.72 9.10 -18.31
C GLY A 249 12.49 9.07 -16.79
N PHE A 250 13.50 8.67 -16.01
CA PHE A 250 13.52 8.79 -14.54
C PHE A 250 13.98 10.17 -14.06
N GLY A 251 14.43 11.06 -14.96
CA GLY A 251 14.94 12.39 -14.60
C GLY A 251 16.45 12.41 -14.31
N PHE A 252 17.16 11.31 -14.56
CA PHE A 252 18.62 11.28 -14.53
C PHE A 252 19.16 11.96 -15.79
N ARG A 253 20.45 12.29 -15.79
CA ARG A 253 21.12 12.93 -16.94
C ARG A 253 22.11 11.98 -17.56
N THR A 254 21.93 11.65 -18.83
CA THR A 254 22.95 10.94 -19.58
C THR A 254 24.10 11.85 -19.95
N GLN A 255 25.32 11.33 -19.95
CA GLN A 255 26.56 12.02 -20.32
C GLN A 255 27.33 11.23 -21.37
N ASP A 256 27.72 11.92 -22.47
CA ASP A 256 28.43 11.36 -23.57
C ASP A 256 29.84 12.00 -23.76
N GLY A 257 30.71 11.38 -24.54
CA GLY A 257 32.00 11.91 -24.90
C GLY A 257 32.94 12.15 -23.71
N ALA A 258 33.51 13.34 -23.62
CA ALA A 258 34.44 13.70 -22.54
C ALA A 258 33.74 13.80 -21.18
N ALA A 259 32.46 14.20 -21.15
CA ALA A 259 31.69 14.31 -19.94
C ALA A 259 31.37 12.95 -19.29
N ALA A 260 31.31 11.88 -20.09
CA ALA A 260 31.06 10.51 -19.60
C ALA A 260 32.09 10.05 -18.55
N ARG A 261 33.30 10.57 -18.56
CA ARG A 261 34.36 10.25 -17.59
C ARG A 261 34.06 10.75 -16.20
N ASN A 262 33.20 11.77 -16.06
CA ASN A 262 32.82 12.40 -14.79
C ASN A 262 31.41 12.01 -14.35
N ALA A 263 30.78 11.05 -15.02
CA ALA A 263 29.47 10.55 -14.65
C ALA A 263 29.53 9.85 -13.29
N ALA A 264 28.54 10.08 -12.42
CA ALA A 264 28.45 9.43 -11.11
C ALA A 264 28.21 7.92 -11.22
N TYR A 265 27.55 7.51 -12.29
CA TYR A 265 27.24 6.11 -12.60
C TYR A 265 27.62 5.76 -14.03
N SER A 266 27.93 4.49 -14.26
CA SER A 266 28.15 3.95 -15.61
C SER A 266 27.14 2.84 -15.88
N PHE A 267 26.34 3.03 -16.92
CA PHE A 267 25.52 1.97 -17.51
C PHE A 267 26.31 1.32 -18.64
N THR A 268 26.59 0.02 -18.51
CA THR A 268 27.29 -0.74 -19.52
C THR A 268 26.43 -1.92 -19.94
N ALA A 269 26.25 -2.11 -21.24
CA ALA A 269 25.56 -3.28 -21.77
C ALA A 269 26.40 -3.97 -22.86
N ASP A 270 26.33 -5.29 -22.90
CA ASP A 270 26.89 -6.14 -23.97
C ASP A 270 25.71 -6.82 -24.67
N VAL A 271 25.66 -6.65 -25.98
CA VAL A 271 24.59 -7.21 -26.82
C VAL A 271 25.23 -8.03 -27.93
N SER A 272 24.79 -9.25 -28.09
CA SER A 272 25.18 -10.11 -29.20
C SER A 272 23.96 -10.67 -29.92
N PHE A 273 24.14 -10.83 -31.22
CA PHE A 273 23.14 -11.38 -32.12
C PHE A 273 23.73 -12.53 -32.92
N GLU A 274 23.10 -13.69 -32.87
CA GLU A 274 23.49 -14.89 -33.59
C GLU A 274 22.37 -15.28 -34.56
N ASP A 275 22.69 -15.27 -35.85
CA ASP A 275 21.81 -15.81 -36.86
C ASP A 275 21.86 -17.34 -36.83
N ILE A 276 20.69 -17.97 -36.65
CA ILE A 276 20.55 -19.42 -36.61
C ILE A 276 20.18 -19.87 -38.01
N GLU A 277 20.95 -20.81 -38.55
CA GLU A 277 20.67 -21.36 -39.86
C GLU A 277 19.32 -22.00 -39.96
N LYS A 278 18.66 -21.78 -41.12
CA LYS A 278 17.36 -22.29 -41.45
C LYS A 278 17.40 -23.83 -41.49
N SER A 279 16.48 -24.48 -40.82
CA SER A 279 16.26 -25.93 -40.97
C SER A 279 15.72 -26.26 -42.38
N ALA A 280 16.10 -27.40 -42.93
CA ALA A 280 15.60 -27.84 -44.22
C ALA A 280 14.05 -27.99 -44.27
N SER A 281 13.40 -28.08 -43.13
CA SER A 281 11.97 -28.23 -42.98
C SER A 281 11.20 -26.93 -42.63
N SER A 282 11.86 -25.77 -42.58
CA SER A 282 11.25 -24.50 -42.13
C SER A 282 11.66 -23.35 -43.04
N ASP A 283 10.69 -22.51 -43.41
CA ASP A 283 10.93 -21.26 -44.14
C ASP A 283 11.24 -20.06 -43.20
N ILE A 284 11.40 -20.32 -41.90
CA ILE A 284 11.63 -19.29 -40.90
C ILE A 284 13.11 -19.16 -40.59
N TYR A 285 13.62 -17.94 -40.70
CA TYR A 285 14.95 -17.54 -40.22
C TYR A 285 14.87 -17.11 -38.79
N PHE A 286 15.83 -17.48 -37.96
CA PHE A 286 15.87 -17.12 -36.58
C PHE A 286 17.13 -16.29 -36.28
N THR A 287 16.96 -15.28 -35.41
CA THR A 287 18.06 -14.57 -34.78
C THR A 287 17.93 -14.68 -33.26
N ARG A 288 18.97 -15.17 -32.59
CA ARG A 288 19.11 -15.13 -31.16
C ARG A 288 19.71 -13.79 -30.76
N CYS A 289 19.11 -13.15 -29.72
CA CYS A 289 19.66 -11.97 -29.09
C CYS A 289 20.02 -12.30 -27.65
N ILE A 290 21.22 -11.93 -27.21
CA ILE A 290 21.67 -12.02 -25.82
C ILE A 290 22.01 -10.61 -25.38
N VAL A 291 21.43 -10.17 -24.26
CA VAL A 291 21.66 -8.85 -23.66
C VAL A 291 22.09 -9.03 -22.21
N SER A 292 23.17 -8.41 -21.80
CA SER A 292 23.53 -8.25 -20.41
C SER A 292 23.88 -6.79 -20.14
N TRP A 293 23.43 -6.26 -19.00
CA TRP A 293 23.76 -4.88 -18.62
C TRP A 293 23.98 -4.74 -17.13
N SER A 294 24.72 -3.71 -16.74
CA SER A 294 24.92 -3.32 -15.36
C SER A 294 24.98 -1.81 -15.20
N LEU A 295 24.47 -1.31 -14.07
CA LEU A 295 24.64 0.05 -13.58
C LEU A 295 25.63 0.00 -12.41
N LYS A 296 26.75 0.69 -12.53
CA LYS A 296 27.80 0.74 -11.51
C LYS A 296 27.99 2.16 -11.01
N GLU A 297 28.26 2.30 -9.73
CA GLU A 297 28.70 3.56 -9.16
C GLU A 297 30.17 3.81 -9.54
N ALA A 298 30.47 4.97 -10.14
CA ALA A 298 31.80 5.25 -10.66
C ALA A 298 32.86 5.40 -9.56
N SER A 299 32.50 5.91 -8.39
CA SER A 299 33.40 6.15 -7.27
C SER A 299 33.90 4.86 -6.60
N SER A 300 33.03 3.87 -6.45
CA SER A 300 33.32 2.60 -5.76
C SER A 300 33.51 1.42 -6.70
N GLY A 301 33.06 1.52 -7.95
CA GLY A 301 33.00 0.42 -8.90
C GLY A 301 31.91 -0.64 -8.54
N ASN A 302 31.12 -0.42 -7.51
CA ASN A 302 30.10 -1.35 -7.07
C ASN A 302 28.95 -1.41 -8.07
N THR A 303 28.50 -2.63 -8.36
CA THR A 303 27.29 -2.84 -9.17
C THR A 303 26.06 -2.57 -8.32
N VAL A 304 25.27 -1.58 -8.74
CA VAL A 304 24.00 -1.21 -8.11
C VAL A 304 22.86 -2.04 -8.67
N LEU A 305 22.78 -2.15 -10.00
CA LEU A 305 21.79 -2.94 -10.72
C LEU A 305 22.48 -3.75 -11.81
N ALA A 306 21.96 -4.93 -12.10
CA ALA A 306 22.38 -5.73 -13.24
C ALA A 306 21.25 -6.65 -13.69
N SER A 307 21.22 -6.95 -14.97
CA SER A 307 20.29 -7.91 -15.54
C SER A 307 20.84 -8.53 -16.81
N SER A 308 20.36 -9.72 -17.14
CA SER A 308 20.64 -10.37 -18.40
C SER A 308 19.41 -11.08 -18.94
N GLY A 309 19.31 -11.18 -20.25
CA GLY A 309 18.23 -11.88 -20.93
C GLY A 309 18.65 -12.42 -22.27
N ASN A 310 17.91 -13.39 -22.75
CA ASN A 310 18.04 -13.89 -24.11
C ASN A 310 16.69 -14.03 -24.77
N SER A 311 16.64 -13.86 -26.07
CA SER A 311 15.44 -14.06 -26.88
C SER A 311 15.78 -14.67 -28.21
N ARG A 312 14.79 -15.30 -28.86
CA ARG A 312 14.90 -15.84 -30.22
C ARG A 312 13.75 -15.28 -31.04
N GLN A 313 14.06 -14.65 -32.15
CA GLN A 313 13.08 -14.05 -33.06
C GLN A 313 13.07 -14.77 -34.36
N GLY A 314 11.89 -15.20 -34.82
CA GLY A 314 11.67 -15.91 -36.08
C GLY A 314 10.88 -15.07 -37.07
N LYS A 315 11.36 -14.96 -38.34
CA LYS A 315 10.68 -14.25 -39.44
C LYS A 315 10.94 -14.95 -40.76
N LEU A 316 10.23 -14.51 -41.82
CA LEU A 316 10.37 -15.07 -43.16
C LEU A 316 11.69 -14.64 -43.88
N SER A 317 12.35 -13.62 -43.38
CA SER A 317 13.67 -13.22 -43.90
C SER A 317 14.67 -13.03 -42.75
N ARG A 318 15.98 -13.19 -43.02
CA ARG A 318 17.03 -12.99 -42.05
C ARG A 318 17.09 -11.53 -41.56
N ALA A 319 16.91 -10.56 -42.46
CA ALA A 319 16.90 -9.15 -42.14
C ALA A 319 15.75 -8.80 -41.15
N GLU A 320 14.57 -9.31 -41.40
CA GLU A 320 13.43 -9.08 -40.48
C GLU A 320 13.61 -9.76 -39.12
N ALA A 321 14.21 -10.98 -39.10
CA ALA A 321 14.50 -11.68 -37.83
C ALA A 321 15.52 -10.88 -37.03
N ARG A 322 16.55 -10.34 -37.66
CA ARG A 322 17.57 -9.46 -37.05
C ARG A 322 16.94 -8.18 -36.54
N GLN A 323 16.11 -7.48 -37.31
CA GLN A 323 15.42 -6.27 -36.91
C GLN A 323 14.47 -6.51 -35.72
N SER A 324 13.77 -7.64 -35.73
CA SER A 324 12.89 -8.03 -34.61
C SER A 324 13.70 -8.31 -33.33
N ALA A 325 14.88 -8.93 -33.46
CA ALA A 325 15.77 -9.19 -32.34
C ALA A 325 16.31 -7.88 -31.73
N VAL A 326 16.68 -6.88 -32.56
CA VAL A 326 17.10 -5.55 -32.09
C VAL A 326 15.96 -4.87 -31.31
N ARG A 327 14.73 -4.85 -31.83
CA ARG A 327 13.57 -4.28 -31.11
C ARG A 327 13.33 -4.96 -29.77
N THR A 328 13.50 -6.27 -29.71
CA THR A 328 13.36 -7.01 -28.45
C THR A 328 14.44 -6.61 -27.45
N ALA A 329 15.67 -6.39 -27.90
CA ALA A 329 16.75 -5.90 -27.06
C ALA A 329 16.48 -4.48 -26.52
N GLU A 330 15.98 -3.56 -27.36
CA GLU A 330 15.56 -2.22 -26.96
C GLU A 330 14.50 -2.27 -25.86
N MET A 331 13.44 -3.06 -26.06
CA MET A 331 12.36 -3.22 -25.09
C MET A 331 12.88 -3.84 -23.79
N PHE A 332 13.71 -4.87 -23.87
CA PHE A 332 14.31 -5.52 -22.71
C PHE A 332 15.09 -4.51 -21.85
N VAL A 333 15.95 -3.69 -22.46
CA VAL A 333 16.74 -2.70 -21.71
C VAL A 333 15.83 -1.67 -21.05
N LYS A 334 14.85 -1.11 -21.79
CA LYS A 334 13.91 -0.10 -21.26
C LYS A 334 13.09 -0.63 -20.09
N GLU A 335 12.42 -1.75 -20.28
CA GLU A 335 11.48 -2.30 -19.29
C GLU A 335 12.22 -2.83 -18.07
N ASN A 336 13.34 -3.52 -18.29
CA ASN A 336 14.12 -4.11 -17.22
C ASN A 336 14.82 -3.06 -16.35
N PHE A 337 15.40 -2.02 -16.97
CA PHE A 337 15.97 -0.90 -16.24
C PHE A 337 14.90 -0.21 -15.40
N SER A 338 13.76 0.13 -16.00
CA SER A 338 12.66 0.79 -15.32
C SER A 338 12.13 -0.03 -14.12
N SER A 339 11.96 -1.33 -14.31
CA SER A 339 11.52 -2.23 -13.25
C SER A 339 12.52 -2.31 -12.10
N LEU A 340 13.81 -2.51 -12.39
CA LEU A 340 14.82 -2.70 -11.36
C LEU A 340 15.14 -1.41 -10.60
N ILE A 341 15.15 -0.25 -11.26
CA ILE A 341 15.36 1.03 -10.57
C ILE A 341 14.18 1.38 -9.65
N THR A 342 12.95 1.07 -10.09
CA THR A 342 11.76 1.20 -9.23
C THR A 342 11.89 0.32 -8.00
N GLN A 343 12.22 -0.97 -8.17
CA GLN A 343 12.42 -1.89 -7.05
C GLN A 343 13.56 -1.45 -6.11
N PHE A 344 14.60 -0.79 -6.64
CA PHE A 344 15.69 -0.25 -5.82
C PHE A 344 15.19 0.85 -4.87
N PHE A 345 14.26 1.69 -5.32
CA PHE A 345 13.67 2.75 -4.50
C PHE A 345 12.57 2.27 -3.56
N GLU A 346 12.05 1.07 -3.76
CA GLU A 346 11.03 0.46 -2.87
C GLU A 346 11.62 -0.26 -1.66
N LYS A 347 12.90 -0.63 -1.74
CA LYS A 347 13.65 -1.28 -0.65
C LYS A 347 14.17 -0.25 0.36
#